data_9a516dc1acb52d4123d452a5c70b81c8
#
_entry.id   9a516dc1acb52d4123d452a5c70b81c8
#
_cell.length_a   1.000
_cell.length_b   1.000
_cell.length_c   1.000
_cell.angle_alpha   90.00
_cell.angle_beta   90.00
_cell.angle_gamma   90.00
#
_symmetry.space_group_name_H-M   'P 1'
#
loop_
_entity.id
_entity.type
_entity.pdbx_description
1 polymer ?
#
loop_
_entity_poly.entity_id
_entity_poly.type
_entity_poly.pdbx_seq_one_letter_code
_entity_poly.pdbx_strand_id
1 'polypeptide(L)'
;MTTNRLLAALLAAAIALGAPRVSAAAETVTCPPLFPGASVHFTPTDDGWTAEPGHLAPYLVGWGLYSGPPAELAQLQESDSGNGWESWKLEGAYPEGLWVQCVYGGGGLTLTKKLSTVTGTCTARHEKTPPTKPKPVSFVCH
;
A
#
# COMPACT_ATOMS: atom_id res chain seq x y z
N MET A 1 -29.86 -74.27 -15.27
CA MET A 1 -30.45 -72.93 -15.06
C MET A 1 -29.39 -72.05 -14.41
N THR A 2 -28.68 -71.32 -15.22
CA THR A 2 -27.53 -70.49 -14.81
C THR A 2 -27.87 -69.04 -15.08
N THR A 3 -28.09 -68.28 -14.04
CA THR A 3 -28.45 -66.87 -14.09
C THR A 3 -27.17 -66.02 -14.13
N ASN A 4 -26.84 -65.45 -15.27
CA ASN A 4 -25.77 -64.46 -15.47
C ASN A 4 -26.20 -63.14 -14.86
N ARG A 5 -25.49 -62.66 -13.83
CA ARG A 5 -25.57 -61.29 -13.31
C ARG A 5 -24.46 -60.44 -13.95
N LEU A 6 -24.84 -59.61 -14.91
CA LEU A 6 -24.01 -58.56 -15.47
C LEU A 6 -23.89 -57.41 -14.43
N LEU A 7 -22.70 -57.22 -13.87
CA LEU A 7 -22.31 -56.04 -13.08
C LEU A 7 -21.95 -54.92 -14.04
N ALA A 8 -22.83 -53.94 -14.15
CA ALA A 8 -22.52 -52.65 -14.83
C ALA A 8 -21.70 -51.78 -13.89
N ALA A 9 -20.41 -51.64 -14.17
CA ALA A 9 -19.54 -50.69 -13.49
C ALA A 9 -19.76 -49.31 -14.10
N LEU A 10 -20.42 -48.41 -13.36
CA LEU A 10 -20.52 -46.98 -13.68
C LEU A 10 -19.22 -46.29 -13.27
N LEU A 11 -18.35 -45.96 -14.22
CA LEU A 11 -17.23 -45.03 -14.05
C LEU A 11 -17.78 -43.58 -13.98
N ALA A 12 -17.87 -43.04 -12.78
CA ALA A 12 -18.09 -41.60 -12.60
C ALA A 12 -16.77 -40.87 -12.82
N ALA A 13 -16.59 -40.29 -14.00
CA ALA A 13 -15.49 -39.37 -14.29
C ALA A 13 -15.75 -38.02 -13.58
N ALA A 14 -15.09 -37.77 -12.46
CA ALA A 14 -15.09 -36.48 -11.79
C ALA A 14 -14.26 -35.49 -12.62
N ILE A 15 -14.92 -34.65 -13.41
CA ILE A 15 -14.32 -33.52 -14.08
C ILE A 15 -14.06 -32.46 -13.01
N ALA A 16 -12.84 -32.41 -12.51
CA ALA A 16 -12.37 -31.29 -11.68
C ALA A 16 -12.27 -30.04 -12.55
N LEU A 17 -13.33 -29.24 -12.54
CA LEU A 17 -13.31 -27.88 -13.10
C LEU A 17 -12.36 -27.05 -12.26
N GLY A 18 -11.10 -26.95 -12.69
CA GLY A 18 -10.12 -26.03 -12.13
C GLY A 18 -10.59 -24.61 -12.38
N ALA A 19 -11.16 -23.95 -11.35
CA ALA A 19 -11.49 -22.55 -11.43
C ALA A 19 -10.20 -21.75 -11.74
N PRO A 20 -10.21 -20.85 -12.74
CA PRO A 20 -9.06 -20.00 -13.02
C PRO A 20 -8.76 -19.19 -11.75
N ARG A 21 -7.56 -19.36 -11.19
CA ARG A 21 -7.07 -18.48 -10.14
C ARG A 21 -6.81 -17.12 -10.80
N VAL A 22 -7.71 -16.18 -10.60
CA VAL A 22 -7.46 -14.78 -10.93
C VAL A 22 -6.32 -14.32 -10.02
N SER A 23 -5.10 -14.30 -10.55
CA SER A 23 -3.98 -13.67 -9.88
C SER A 23 -4.28 -12.18 -9.83
N ALA A 24 -4.47 -11.63 -8.64
CA ALA A 24 -4.59 -10.19 -8.49
C ALA A 24 -3.32 -9.54 -9.05
N ALA A 25 -3.50 -8.59 -9.98
CA ALA A 25 -2.38 -7.86 -10.54
C ALA A 25 -1.70 -7.06 -9.42
N ALA A 26 -0.36 -7.03 -9.44
CA ALA A 26 0.40 -6.23 -8.50
C ALA A 26 0.03 -4.74 -8.65
N GLU A 27 -0.28 -4.08 -7.54
CA GLU A 27 -0.51 -2.64 -7.52
C GLU A 27 0.77 -1.90 -7.18
N THR A 28 1.11 -0.90 -7.99
CA THR A 28 2.27 -0.04 -7.75
C THR A 28 1.84 1.37 -7.38
N VAL A 29 2.35 1.87 -6.25
CA VAL A 29 2.17 3.25 -5.79
C VAL A 29 3.54 3.88 -5.60
N THR A 30 3.72 5.08 -6.13
CA THR A 30 4.99 5.82 -6.00
C THR A 30 4.78 7.11 -5.24
N CYS A 31 5.52 7.29 -4.15
CA CYS A 31 5.69 8.57 -3.48
C CYS A 31 6.65 9.43 -4.32
N PRO A 32 6.20 10.56 -4.89
CA PRO A 32 7.10 11.44 -5.62
C PRO A 32 8.18 12.02 -4.70
N PRO A 33 9.38 12.30 -5.21
CA PRO A 33 10.49 12.81 -4.40
C PRO A 33 10.24 14.23 -3.88
N LEU A 34 9.38 14.98 -4.56
CA LEU A 34 8.95 16.33 -4.21
C LEU A 34 7.43 16.35 -4.09
N PHE A 35 6.91 17.09 -3.12
CA PHE A 35 5.48 17.34 -3.02
C PHE A 35 5.00 18.02 -4.32
N PRO A 36 4.05 17.44 -5.06
CA PRO A 36 3.53 18.05 -6.29
C PRO A 36 2.83 19.35 -5.93
N GLY A 37 3.29 20.45 -6.54
CA GLY A 37 2.98 21.81 -6.21
C GLY A 37 1.53 22.05 -5.77
N ALA A 38 1.39 22.38 -4.50
CA ALA A 38 0.15 22.84 -3.93
C ALA A 38 0.42 24.18 -3.25
N SER A 39 -0.43 25.15 -3.48
CA SER A 39 -0.49 26.33 -2.63
C SER A 39 -1.08 25.88 -1.29
N VAL A 40 -0.31 25.99 -0.23
CA VAL A 40 -0.82 25.80 1.13
C VAL A 40 -1.58 27.07 1.49
N HIS A 41 -2.89 26.96 1.65
CA HIS A 41 -3.74 28.05 2.11
C HIS A 41 -3.90 27.96 3.62
N PHE A 42 -3.49 29.00 4.33
CA PHE A 42 -3.75 29.13 5.75
C PHE A 42 -5.04 29.94 5.97
N THR A 43 -5.87 29.46 6.87
CA THR A 43 -7.01 30.26 7.33
C THR A 43 -6.49 31.28 8.33
N PRO A 44 -6.77 32.60 8.17
CA PRO A 44 -6.43 33.59 9.15
C PRO A 44 -7.05 33.23 10.51
N THR A 45 -6.32 33.47 11.59
CA THR A 45 -6.82 33.31 12.94
C THR A 45 -7.51 34.62 13.40
N ASP A 46 -8.58 34.50 14.20
CA ASP A 46 -9.39 35.66 14.63
C ASP A 46 -8.69 36.54 15.68
N ASP A 47 -7.50 36.12 16.15
CA ASP A 47 -6.74 36.77 17.22
C ASP A 47 -5.64 37.72 16.73
N GLY A 48 -5.64 38.03 15.44
CA GLY A 48 -4.65 38.96 14.84
C GLY A 48 -3.33 38.32 14.43
N TRP A 49 -3.18 37.00 14.55
CA TRP A 49 -2.04 36.27 14.01
C TRP A 49 -2.17 36.07 12.50
N THR A 50 -1.09 36.25 11.78
CA THR A 50 -1.00 35.92 10.36
C THR A 50 -0.23 34.62 10.22
N ALA A 51 -0.84 33.60 9.65
CA ALA A 51 -0.15 32.38 9.32
C ALA A 51 0.60 32.57 7.99
N GLU A 52 1.92 32.44 8.03
CA GLU A 52 2.76 32.48 6.83
C GLU A 52 3.31 31.08 6.55
N PRO A 53 3.38 30.67 5.26
CA PRO A 53 4.06 29.44 4.93
C PRO A 53 5.54 29.60 5.28
N GLY A 54 6.00 28.87 6.29
CA GLY A 54 7.42 28.71 6.53
C GLY A 54 8.11 28.09 5.32
N HIS A 55 9.44 28.07 5.29
CA HIS A 55 10.19 27.32 4.27
C HIS A 55 9.99 25.80 4.47
N LEU A 56 8.82 25.29 4.07
CA LEU A 56 8.56 23.86 4.04
C LEU A 56 9.40 23.26 2.90
N ALA A 57 10.48 22.59 3.25
CA ALA A 57 11.23 21.83 2.24
C ALA A 57 10.30 20.76 1.65
N PRO A 58 9.95 20.82 0.36
CA PRO A 58 8.93 19.95 -0.23
C PRO A 58 9.44 18.53 -0.49
N TYR A 59 10.50 18.12 0.18
CA TYR A 59 11.14 16.83 -0.01
C TYR A 59 10.42 15.71 0.74
N LEU A 60 10.39 14.53 0.13
CA LEU A 60 9.93 13.30 0.79
C LEU A 60 10.87 12.98 1.96
N VAL A 61 10.30 12.88 3.16
CA VAL A 61 11.04 12.62 4.42
C VAL A 61 10.60 11.35 5.12
N GLY A 62 9.45 10.78 4.71
CA GLY A 62 8.92 9.55 5.29
C GLY A 62 7.81 8.93 4.45
N TRP A 63 7.50 7.70 4.77
CA TRP A 63 6.40 6.94 4.17
C TRP A 63 5.91 5.88 5.13
N GLY A 64 4.75 5.31 4.85
CA GLY A 64 4.21 4.22 5.63
C GLY A 64 3.02 3.54 4.99
N LEU A 65 2.71 2.36 5.49
CA LEU A 65 1.51 1.61 5.16
C LEU A 65 0.57 1.63 6.37
N TYR A 66 -0.72 1.83 6.14
CA TYR A 66 -1.73 2.01 7.18
C TYR A 66 -2.92 1.09 6.98
N SER A 67 -3.48 0.60 8.10
CA SER A 67 -4.77 -0.05 8.15
C SER A 67 -5.85 1.02 8.36
N GLY A 68 -6.59 1.36 7.31
CA GLY A 68 -7.51 2.49 7.32
C GLY A 68 -6.86 3.84 6.96
N PRO A 69 -7.65 4.92 6.94
CA PRO A 69 -7.16 6.26 6.62
C PRO A 69 -6.00 6.68 7.53
N PRO A 70 -4.88 7.23 7.00
CA PRO A 70 -3.73 7.61 7.82
C PRO A 70 -4.02 8.60 8.95
N ALA A 71 -5.10 9.38 8.84
CA ALA A 71 -5.56 10.28 9.91
C ALA A 71 -5.91 9.54 11.22
N GLU A 72 -6.21 8.24 11.15
CA GLU A 72 -6.52 7.39 12.31
C GLU A 72 -5.27 6.81 12.98
N LEU A 73 -4.08 7.10 12.42
CA LEU A 73 -2.77 6.74 12.96
C LEU A 73 -2.51 5.22 13.12
N ALA A 74 -3.26 4.38 12.41
CA ALA A 74 -3.09 2.91 12.45
C ALA A 74 -1.97 2.45 11.50
N GLN A 75 -0.75 2.93 11.70
CA GLN A 75 0.41 2.54 10.90
C GLN A 75 0.78 1.08 11.14
N LEU A 76 1.00 0.34 10.07
CA LEU A 76 1.46 -1.04 10.13
C LEU A 76 2.98 -1.07 10.36
N GLN A 77 3.41 -1.98 11.22
CA GLN A 77 4.82 -2.27 11.42
C GLN A 77 5.35 -3.08 10.24
N GLU A 78 6.54 -2.74 9.78
CA GLU A 78 7.24 -3.57 8.82
C GLU A 78 7.55 -4.96 9.41
N SER A 79 7.34 -6.00 8.61
CA SER A 79 7.66 -7.38 8.99
C SER A 79 9.14 -7.70 8.78
N ASP A 80 9.77 -7.00 7.84
CA ASP A 80 11.16 -7.16 7.48
C ASP A 80 11.67 -5.89 6.77
N SER A 81 12.97 -5.62 6.90
CA SER A 81 13.59 -4.45 6.28
C SER A 81 15.07 -4.69 5.97
N GLY A 82 15.57 -3.95 5.00
CA GLY A 82 16.96 -4.07 4.57
C GLY A 82 17.51 -2.77 3.97
N ASN A 83 18.62 -2.91 3.26
CA ASN A 83 19.25 -1.77 2.62
C ASN A 83 18.44 -1.29 1.41
N GLY A 84 17.63 -0.27 1.59
CA GLY A 84 16.83 0.33 0.53
C GLY A 84 15.48 -0.36 0.27
N TRP A 85 14.98 -1.12 1.23
CA TRP A 85 13.66 -1.73 1.16
C TRP A 85 13.06 -2.01 2.53
N GLU A 86 11.75 -2.03 2.58
CA GLU A 86 10.91 -2.41 3.72
C GLU A 86 9.78 -3.30 3.21
N SER A 87 9.30 -4.25 4.01
CA SER A 87 8.26 -5.18 3.60
C SER A 87 7.24 -5.40 4.71
N TRP A 88 5.98 -5.51 4.34
CA TRP A 88 4.84 -5.81 5.22
C TRP A 88 4.16 -7.09 4.76
N LYS A 89 3.99 -8.03 5.68
CA LYS A 89 3.10 -9.18 5.49
C LYS A 89 1.70 -8.77 5.90
N LEU A 90 0.75 -8.95 4.99
CA LEU A 90 -0.62 -8.52 5.14
C LEU A 90 -1.50 -9.72 5.52
N GLU A 91 -1.47 -10.09 6.80
CA GLU A 91 -2.14 -11.30 7.33
C GLU A 91 -3.48 -10.98 8.00
N GLY A 92 -3.92 -9.74 8.01
CA GLY A 92 -5.12 -9.26 8.68
C GLY A 92 -6.30 -8.99 7.77
N ALA A 93 -7.45 -8.75 8.40
CA ALA A 93 -8.58 -8.10 7.76
C ALA A 93 -8.40 -6.58 7.87
N TYR A 94 -8.53 -5.88 6.76
CA TYR A 94 -8.42 -4.43 6.68
C TYR A 94 -9.76 -3.84 6.20
N PRO A 95 -10.77 -3.71 7.08
CA PRO A 95 -12.14 -3.37 6.69
C PRO A 95 -12.23 -2.00 6.02
N GLU A 96 -11.38 -1.06 6.38
CA GLU A 96 -11.31 0.27 5.78
C GLU A 96 -10.29 0.36 4.63
N GLY A 97 -9.66 -0.76 4.33
CA GLY A 97 -8.64 -0.92 3.30
C GLY A 97 -7.25 -0.56 3.80
N LEU A 98 -6.29 -0.73 2.90
CA LEU A 98 -4.90 -0.36 3.12
C LEU A 98 -4.59 0.96 2.43
N TRP A 99 -3.74 1.76 3.06
CA TRP A 99 -3.38 3.08 2.57
C TRP A 99 -1.87 3.28 2.61
N VAL A 100 -1.34 3.88 1.56
CA VAL A 100 0.02 4.40 1.53
C VAL A 100 -0.01 5.88 1.93
N GLN A 101 0.90 6.30 2.80
CA GLN A 101 1.15 7.69 3.12
C GLN A 101 2.57 8.07 2.72
N CYS A 102 2.73 9.19 2.07
CA CYS A 102 3.99 9.85 1.76
C CYS A 102 4.07 11.16 2.56
N VAL A 103 5.15 11.38 3.28
CA VAL A 103 5.31 12.48 4.23
C VAL A 103 6.40 13.43 3.75
N TYR A 104 6.12 14.73 3.74
CA TYR A 104 7.00 15.79 3.22
C TYR A 104 7.20 16.89 4.26
N GLY A 105 8.28 17.66 4.08
CA GLY A 105 8.48 18.92 4.79
C GLY A 105 8.48 18.80 6.31
N GLY A 106 9.12 17.77 6.85
CA GLY A 106 9.16 17.57 8.30
C GLY A 106 7.83 17.11 8.92
N GLY A 107 6.93 16.55 8.11
CA GLY A 107 5.65 16.00 8.56
C GLY A 107 4.46 16.94 8.35
N GLY A 108 4.67 18.16 7.88
CA GLY A 108 3.59 19.13 7.68
C GLY A 108 2.75 18.92 6.43
N LEU A 109 3.23 18.14 5.45
CA LEU A 109 2.53 17.85 4.20
C LEU A 109 2.47 16.34 3.98
N THR A 110 1.32 15.82 3.58
CA THR A 110 1.14 14.39 3.31
C THR A 110 0.39 14.17 2.01
N LEU A 111 0.76 13.11 1.29
CA LEU A 111 -0.05 12.51 0.24
C LEU A 111 -0.49 11.13 0.69
N THR A 112 -1.75 10.82 0.48
CA THR A 112 -2.30 9.50 0.84
C THR A 112 -2.97 8.88 -0.37
N LYS A 113 -2.84 7.56 -0.50
CA LYS A 113 -3.52 6.80 -1.54
C LYS A 113 -4.04 5.48 -0.97
N LYS A 114 -5.33 5.24 -1.16
CA LYS A 114 -5.94 3.94 -0.85
C LYS A 114 -5.51 2.92 -1.91
N LEU A 115 -5.11 1.73 -1.46
CA LEU A 115 -4.83 0.60 -2.33
C LEU A 115 -6.13 -0.08 -2.75
N SER A 116 -6.21 -0.55 -3.99
CA SER A 116 -7.44 -1.11 -4.55
C SER A 116 -7.76 -2.49 -3.99
N THR A 117 -6.79 -3.36 -3.95
CA THR A 117 -6.94 -4.71 -3.39
C THR A 117 -5.56 -5.25 -3.06
N VAL A 118 -5.29 -5.50 -1.79
CA VAL A 118 -3.99 -6.05 -1.39
C VAL A 118 -4.19 -7.21 -0.44
N THR A 119 -3.65 -8.35 -0.83
CA THR A 119 -3.54 -9.54 0.00
C THR A 119 -2.13 -10.08 -0.15
N GLY A 120 -1.47 -10.42 0.94
CA GLY A 120 -0.16 -11.03 0.89
C GLY A 120 0.97 -10.09 1.32
N THR A 121 1.64 -9.39 0.42
CA THR A 121 2.85 -8.63 0.77
C THR A 121 2.90 -7.30 0.05
N CYS A 122 3.27 -6.23 0.77
CA CYS A 122 3.72 -4.97 0.19
C CYS A 122 5.21 -4.79 0.43
N THR A 123 5.93 -4.29 -0.56
CA THR A 123 7.35 -3.93 -0.43
C THR A 123 7.56 -2.49 -0.89
N ALA A 124 8.09 -1.65 -0.02
CA ALA A 124 8.60 -0.33 -0.38
C ALA A 124 10.07 -0.44 -0.78
N ARG A 125 10.42 0.19 -1.90
CA ARG A 125 11.81 0.29 -2.38
C ARG A 125 12.22 1.74 -2.45
N HIS A 126 13.36 2.05 -1.87
CA HIS A 126 13.95 3.37 -1.88
C HIS A 126 15.46 3.27 -2.10
N GLU A 127 16.02 4.21 -2.82
CA GLU A 127 17.46 4.27 -2.94
C GLU A 127 18.05 5.04 -1.74
N LYS A 128 19.04 4.44 -1.06
CA LYS A 128 19.86 5.18 -0.10
C LYS A 128 20.64 6.25 -0.86
N THR A 129 20.26 7.50 -0.64
CA THR A 129 20.93 8.65 -1.26
C THR A 129 21.41 9.59 -0.17
N PRO A 130 22.55 10.29 -0.40
CA PRO A 130 22.87 11.42 0.43
C PRO A 130 21.69 12.41 0.46
N PRO A 131 21.46 13.15 1.56
CA PRO A 131 20.29 14.00 1.75
C PRO A 131 20.13 15.14 0.71
N THR A 132 21.06 15.24 -0.22
CA THR A 132 21.11 16.29 -1.24
C THR A 132 20.24 16.02 -2.48
N LYS A 133 19.70 14.82 -2.66
CA LYS A 133 18.85 14.48 -3.82
C LYS A 133 17.69 13.59 -3.37
N PRO A 134 16.49 14.17 -3.17
CA PRO A 134 15.30 13.39 -2.86
C PRO A 134 15.00 12.40 -3.99
N LYS A 135 14.68 11.15 -3.62
CA LYS A 135 14.33 10.11 -4.57
C LYS A 135 12.93 9.58 -4.31
N PRO A 136 12.26 9.05 -5.33
CA PRO A 136 10.96 8.44 -5.16
C PRO A 136 11.06 7.17 -4.32
N VAL A 137 9.97 6.83 -3.65
CA VAL A 137 9.77 5.54 -2.99
C VAL A 137 8.64 4.83 -3.71
N SER A 138 8.87 3.60 -4.12
CA SER A 138 7.87 2.79 -4.82
C SER A 138 7.41 1.63 -3.94
N PHE A 139 6.09 1.55 -3.73
CA PHE A 139 5.42 0.41 -3.12
C PHE A 139 4.95 -0.53 -4.22
N VAL A 140 5.24 -1.81 -4.06
CA VAL A 140 4.69 -2.88 -4.90
C VAL A 140 3.97 -3.85 -3.98
N CYS A 141 2.66 -4.01 -4.19
CA CYS A 141 1.78 -4.82 -3.36
C CYS A 141 1.14 -5.94 -4.20
N HIS A 142 1.11 -7.16 -3.66
CA HIS A 142 0.60 -8.37 -4.32
C HIS A 142 -0.49 -9.02 -3.51
#